data_29ebcad50c6da8c6179b25c3b0519bb9
#
_entry.id   29ebcad50c6da8c6179b25c3b0519bb9
#
_cell.length_a   1.000
_cell.length_b   1.000
_cell.length_c   1.000
_cell.angle_alpha   90.00
_cell.angle_beta   90.00
_cell.angle_gamma   90.00
#
_symmetry.space_group_name_H-M   'P 1'
#
loop_
_entity.id
_entity.type
_entity.pdbx_description
1 polymer ?
#
loop_
_entity_poly.entity_id
_entity_poly.type
_entity_poly.pdbx_seq_one_letter_code
_entity_poly.pdbx_strand_id
1 'polypeptide(L)'
;MKKKQKKRVIAFDIQKTDELINGSWSGETLKIYGSDNDESVSQFGLNGVISGKKIDVIFGGSPCQAYSLAGRAQDKHSMKYDYRNYLFESFVKIVDYYQPQCFVFENVPGMLSAKPGDQFVKDRIYEAFLKIGYEIKKPNEMKEIIYSSDDYEVPQTRKRVIVFGVRKDNKEWLFKFYQNLDNLKSKNPPLTVKDAIGHLPKFRPLKTPLKINNKNISHELIGANNLTQNFPRYNNLRDLKVMEFWIENNMNNSSTKEKLDFYTKITGKISNHNKYRNLEWDKPSPTLVAHLQKDGFMFIHPEANQSRSITIREAAILQTFPNDFEFIGSQADCFKMIGNAVPVNFAKNIALAVAKVLDEKN
;
A
#
# COMPACT_ATOMS: atom_id res chain seq x y z
N MET A 1 11.34 -29.24 19.66
CA MET A 1 10.04 -28.50 19.64
C MET A 1 10.28 -27.07 19.14
N LYS A 2 9.93 -26.76 17.89
CA LYS A 2 9.97 -25.37 17.40
C LYS A 2 8.87 -24.60 18.14
N LYS A 3 9.20 -23.65 19.01
CA LYS A 3 8.24 -22.69 19.58
C LYS A 3 7.59 -21.97 18.41
N LYS A 4 6.30 -22.23 18.17
CA LYS A 4 5.48 -21.42 17.27
C LYS A 4 5.56 -19.99 17.79
N GLN A 5 6.26 -19.10 17.09
CA GLN A 5 6.16 -17.67 17.35
C GLN A 5 4.68 -17.30 17.14
N LYS A 6 3.98 -16.93 18.20
CA LYS A 6 2.63 -16.37 18.09
C LYS A 6 2.76 -15.06 17.31
N LYS A 7 2.33 -15.04 16.06
CA LYS A 7 2.10 -13.79 15.32
C LYS A 7 1.01 -13.04 16.09
N ARG A 8 1.36 -11.90 16.64
CA ARG A 8 0.40 -11.04 17.34
C ARG A 8 -0.02 -9.93 16.39
N VAL A 9 -1.26 -9.98 15.96
CA VAL A 9 -1.94 -8.89 15.23
C VAL A 9 -2.96 -8.33 16.18
N ILE A 10 -2.93 -7.02 16.39
CA ILE A 10 -3.89 -6.29 17.20
C ILE A 10 -4.70 -5.42 16.26
N ALA A 11 -6.01 -5.71 16.14
CA ALA A 11 -6.95 -4.87 15.41
C ALA A 11 -7.41 -3.73 16.31
N PHE A 12 -6.92 -2.51 16.07
CA PHE A 12 -7.16 -1.37 16.96
C PHE A 12 -7.01 -0.02 16.25
N ASP A 13 -7.72 0.99 16.71
CA ASP A 13 -7.54 2.37 16.23
C ASP A 13 -6.35 3.03 16.92
N ILE A 14 -5.32 3.37 16.16
CA ILE A 14 -4.10 3.99 16.67
C ILE A 14 -4.37 5.35 17.36
N GLN A 15 -5.49 6.02 17.11
CA GLN A 15 -5.85 7.27 17.78
C GLN A 15 -6.13 7.08 19.29
N LYS A 16 -6.59 5.90 19.70
CA LYS A 16 -6.72 5.51 21.09
C LYS A 16 -5.37 5.03 21.65
N THR A 17 -4.31 5.83 21.44
CA THR A 17 -2.91 5.46 21.71
C THR A 17 -2.69 5.01 23.16
N ASP A 18 -3.33 5.67 24.14
CA ASP A 18 -3.16 5.35 25.56
C ASP A 18 -3.73 3.96 25.91
N GLU A 19 -4.94 3.67 25.41
CA GLU A 19 -5.55 2.34 25.58
C GLU A 19 -4.76 1.26 24.79
N LEU A 20 -4.21 1.61 23.61
CA LEU A 20 -3.37 0.70 22.83
C LEU A 20 -2.07 0.35 23.57
N ILE A 21 -1.41 1.31 24.21
CA ILE A 21 -0.15 1.13 24.91
C ILE A 21 -0.36 0.42 26.27
N ASN A 22 -1.28 0.91 27.06
CA ASN A 22 -1.41 0.51 28.48
C ASN A 22 -2.48 -0.55 28.73
N GLY A 23 -3.37 -0.80 27.76
CA GLY A 23 -4.55 -1.63 27.99
C GLY A 23 -5.62 -0.86 28.79
N SER A 24 -6.32 -1.56 29.69
CA SER A 24 -7.43 -1.01 30.47
C SER A 24 -8.50 -0.39 29.59
N TRP A 25 -8.91 -1.14 28.56
CA TRP A 25 -9.84 -0.65 27.54
C TRP A 25 -11.19 -0.26 28.13
N SER A 26 -11.71 0.87 27.72
CA SER A 26 -13.05 1.30 28.07
C SER A 26 -14.13 0.32 27.60
N GLY A 27 -15.31 0.38 28.19
CA GLY A 27 -16.44 -0.47 27.78
C GLY A 27 -16.81 -0.27 26.30
N GLU A 28 -16.68 0.96 25.77
CA GLU A 28 -16.87 1.26 24.36
C GLU A 28 -15.80 0.58 23.49
N THR A 29 -14.54 0.69 23.88
CA THR A 29 -13.41 0.09 23.15
C THR A 29 -13.50 -1.44 23.16
N LEU A 30 -13.87 -2.05 24.30
CA LEU A 30 -14.12 -3.49 24.41
C LEU A 30 -15.24 -3.96 23.48
N LYS A 31 -16.31 -3.17 23.36
CA LYS A 31 -17.43 -3.50 22.47
C LYS A 31 -17.00 -3.51 21.00
N ILE A 32 -16.09 -2.62 20.60
CA ILE A 32 -15.65 -2.47 19.19
C ILE A 32 -14.55 -3.49 18.85
N TYR A 33 -13.55 -3.67 19.72
CA TYR A 33 -12.32 -4.40 19.41
C TYR A 33 -12.10 -5.67 20.23
N GLY A 34 -12.93 -5.91 21.25
CA GLY A 34 -12.71 -7.01 22.21
C GLY A 34 -12.80 -8.39 21.58
N SER A 35 -13.71 -8.58 20.57
CA SER A 35 -13.87 -9.86 19.89
C SER A 35 -12.69 -10.23 18.95
N ASP A 36 -11.92 -9.23 18.52
CA ASP A 36 -10.84 -9.40 17.55
C ASP A 36 -9.46 -9.51 18.20
N ASN A 37 -9.39 -9.39 19.53
CA ASN A 37 -8.14 -9.34 20.29
C ASN A 37 -8.18 -10.28 21.50
N ASP A 38 -6.98 -10.75 21.91
CA ASP A 38 -6.81 -11.49 23.14
C ASP A 38 -7.16 -10.62 24.37
N GLU A 39 -7.79 -11.19 25.40
CA GLU A 39 -8.12 -10.49 26.64
C GLU A 39 -6.89 -9.83 27.31
N SER A 40 -5.73 -10.47 27.22
CA SER A 40 -4.47 -9.90 27.72
C SER A 40 -4.11 -8.56 27.07
N VAL A 41 -4.53 -8.33 25.81
CA VAL A 41 -4.28 -7.07 25.10
C VAL A 41 -5.21 -5.98 25.62
N SER A 42 -6.48 -6.30 25.90
CA SER A 42 -7.41 -5.32 26.46
C SER A 42 -7.05 -4.93 27.91
N GLN A 43 -6.41 -5.83 28.65
CA GLN A 43 -5.97 -5.55 30.02
C GLN A 43 -4.63 -4.82 30.09
N PHE A 44 -3.65 -5.20 29.27
CA PHE A 44 -2.25 -4.77 29.40
C PHE A 44 -1.69 -4.06 28.16
N GLY A 45 -2.44 -3.94 27.09
CA GLY A 45 -2.05 -3.27 25.85
C GLY A 45 -0.78 -3.84 25.22
N LEU A 46 -0.08 -2.99 24.48
CA LEU A 46 1.23 -3.30 23.91
C LEU A 46 2.26 -3.60 25.00
N ASN A 47 2.17 -2.96 26.17
CA ASN A 47 3.06 -3.20 27.31
C ASN A 47 3.02 -4.67 27.74
N GLY A 48 1.83 -5.27 27.80
CA GLY A 48 1.70 -6.70 28.08
C GLY A 48 2.30 -7.59 27.00
N VAL A 49 2.17 -7.19 25.73
CA VAL A 49 2.75 -7.91 24.57
C VAL A 49 4.27 -7.86 24.57
N ILE A 50 4.83 -6.68 24.86
CA ILE A 50 6.27 -6.42 24.85
C ILE A 50 6.94 -7.00 26.10
N SER A 51 6.21 -7.07 27.23
CA SER A 51 6.69 -7.69 28.48
C SER A 51 8.05 -7.15 28.96
N GLY A 52 8.21 -5.83 28.94
CA GLY A 52 9.44 -5.14 29.40
C GLY A 52 10.65 -5.28 28.47
N LYS A 53 10.52 -5.90 27.30
CA LYS A 53 11.62 -5.98 26.33
C LYS A 53 11.88 -4.61 25.70
N LYS A 54 13.16 -4.30 25.50
CA LYS A 54 13.55 -3.11 24.75
C LYS A 54 13.13 -3.24 23.29
N ILE A 55 12.61 -2.17 22.72
CA ILE A 55 12.26 -2.06 21.31
C ILE A 55 13.43 -1.43 20.58
N ASP A 56 13.95 -2.10 19.55
CA ASP A 56 15.05 -1.57 18.74
C ASP A 56 14.51 -0.73 17.58
N VAL A 57 13.43 -1.19 16.94
CA VAL A 57 12.87 -0.55 15.74
C VAL A 57 11.36 -0.50 15.79
N ILE A 58 10.77 0.61 15.35
CA ILE A 58 9.34 0.75 15.06
C ILE A 58 9.16 1.08 13.58
N PHE A 59 8.34 0.28 12.88
CA PHE A 59 7.93 0.54 11.50
C PHE A 59 6.47 0.99 11.48
N GLY A 60 6.15 1.99 10.65
CA GLY A 60 4.78 2.41 10.48
C GLY A 60 4.56 3.30 9.26
N GLY A 61 3.29 3.54 8.97
CA GLY A 61 2.85 4.46 7.93
C GLY A 61 1.44 4.94 8.24
N SER A 62 1.23 6.24 8.34
CA SER A 62 -0.11 6.78 8.52
C SER A 62 -0.90 6.67 7.22
N PRO A 63 -2.25 6.54 7.29
CA PRO A 63 -3.09 6.53 6.10
C PRO A 63 -2.81 7.72 5.19
N CYS A 64 -2.48 7.44 3.92
CA CYS A 64 -2.09 8.44 2.93
C CYS A 64 -3.28 9.15 2.26
N GLN A 65 -4.52 8.80 2.62
CA GLN A 65 -5.72 9.29 1.92
C GLN A 65 -5.83 10.81 1.94
N ALA A 66 -5.50 11.45 3.05
CA ALA A 66 -5.51 12.91 3.17
C ALA A 66 -4.41 13.59 2.32
N TYR A 67 -3.27 12.93 2.11
CA TYR A 67 -2.12 13.50 1.40
C TYR A 67 -2.08 13.17 -0.09
N SER A 68 -2.85 12.18 -0.54
CA SER A 68 -2.89 11.80 -1.94
C SER A 68 -3.54 12.88 -2.81
N LEU A 69 -3.11 12.99 -4.08
CA LEU A 69 -3.71 13.93 -5.04
C LEU A 69 -5.23 13.70 -5.18
N ALA A 70 -5.67 12.45 -5.19
CA ALA A 70 -7.07 12.09 -5.28
C ALA A 70 -7.86 12.47 -4.01
N GLY A 71 -7.27 12.31 -2.82
CA GLY A 71 -7.88 12.70 -1.54
C GLY A 71 -8.02 14.22 -1.44
N ARG A 72 -6.99 14.97 -1.83
CA ARG A 72 -7.00 16.44 -1.84
C ARG A 72 -8.02 17.02 -2.82
N ALA A 73 -8.19 16.43 -3.98
CA ALA A 73 -9.16 16.87 -4.98
C ALA A 73 -10.62 16.71 -4.54
N GLN A 74 -10.90 15.88 -3.52
CA GLN A 74 -12.25 15.66 -2.99
C GLN A 74 -12.54 16.50 -1.74
N ASP A 75 -11.54 17.16 -1.16
CA ASP A 75 -11.70 17.93 0.06
C ASP A 75 -12.10 19.39 -0.24
N LYS A 76 -13.27 19.78 0.21
CA LYS A 76 -13.86 21.13 0.03
C LYS A 76 -13.33 22.17 1.04
N HIS A 77 -12.60 21.76 2.08
CA HIS A 77 -12.19 22.60 3.21
C HIS A 77 -10.68 22.75 3.37
N SER A 78 -9.92 22.64 2.27
CA SER A 78 -8.46 22.82 2.26
C SER A 78 -7.75 21.95 3.30
N MET A 79 -8.26 20.74 3.56
CA MET A 79 -7.70 19.72 4.45
C MET A 79 -7.70 20.10 5.95
N LYS A 80 -8.11 21.29 6.34
CA LYS A 80 -7.96 21.83 7.70
C LYS A 80 -8.60 20.98 8.79
N TYR A 81 -9.77 20.38 8.49
CA TYR A 81 -10.57 19.62 9.46
C TYR A 81 -10.47 18.10 9.26
N ASP A 82 -9.65 17.61 8.33
CA ASP A 82 -9.48 16.18 8.13
C ASP A 82 -8.52 15.62 9.17
N TYR A 83 -9.07 14.91 10.17
CA TYR A 83 -8.30 14.29 11.26
C TYR A 83 -7.17 13.36 10.76
N ARG A 84 -7.31 12.81 9.55
CA ARG A 84 -6.30 11.94 8.95
C ARG A 84 -4.96 12.64 8.71
N ASN A 85 -4.95 13.98 8.63
CA ASN A 85 -3.72 14.78 8.54
C ASN A 85 -2.88 14.74 9.81
N TYR A 86 -3.47 14.29 10.92
CA TYR A 86 -2.87 14.27 12.25
C TYR A 86 -2.55 12.85 12.74
N LEU A 87 -2.87 11.81 11.96
CA LEU A 87 -2.63 10.41 12.36
C LEU A 87 -1.14 10.08 12.55
N PHE A 88 -0.22 10.84 11.95
CA PHE A 88 1.20 10.71 12.23
C PHE A 88 1.53 11.01 13.71
N GLU A 89 0.75 11.86 14.39
CA GLU A 89 0.95 12.19 15.80
C GLU A 89 0.77 10.98 16.71
N SER A 90 -0.15 10.07 16.37
CA SER A 90 -0.28 8.80 17.09
C SER A 90 0.96 7.91 16.94
N PHE A 91 1.58 7.90 15.76
CA PHE A 91 2.85 7.20 15.55
C PHE A 91 3.97 7.86 16.36
N VAL A 92 4.05 9.20 16.38
CA VAL A 92 5.01 9.96 17.20
C VAL A 92 4.86 9.62 18.69
N LYS A 93 3.62 9.55 19.22
CA LYS A 93 3.35 9.16 20.62
C LYS A 93 3.87 7.75 20.95
N ILE A 94 3.70 6.80 20.04
CA ILE A 94 4.20 5.42 20.23
C ILE A 94 5.74 5.41 20.23
N VAL A 95 6.37 6.14 19.32
CA VAL A 95 7.84 6.29 19.27
C VAL A 95 8.36 6.96 20.53
N ASP A 96 7.69 8.02 21.00
CA ASP A 96 8.05 8.73 22.22
C ASP A 96 7.96 7.83 23.46
N TYR A 97 6.90 7.03 23.55
CA TYR A 97 6.70 6.14 24.69
C TYR A 97 7.74 5.00 24.76
N TYR A 98 7.98 4.32 23.62
CA TYR A 98 8.87 3.14 23.60
C TYR A 98 10.34 3.47 23.36
N GLN A 99 10.66 4.68 22.94
CA GLN A 99 12.02 5.16 22.72
C GLN A 99 12.92 4.16 21.95
N PRO A 100 12.52 3.66 20.76
CA PRO A 100 13.32 2.73 19.97
C PRO A 100 14.67 3.35 19.58
N GLN A 101 15.64 2.53 19.16
CA GLN A 101 16.92 3.04 18.64
C GLN A 101 16.70 3.82 17.34
N CYS A 102 15.81 3.33 16.49
CA CYS A 102 15.42 3.99 15.25
C CYS A 102 13.96 3.64 14.87
N PHE A 103 13.42 4.36 13.91
CA PHE A 103 12.12 4.06 13.32
C PHE A 103 12.12 4.27 11.81
N VAL A 104 11.18 3.65 11.12
CA VAL A 104 10.86 3.92 9.72
C VAL A 104 9.40 4.35 9.62
N PHE A 105 9.15 5.51 9.02
CA PHE A 105 7.82 6.02 8.75
C PHE A 105 7.64 6.19 7.23
N GLU A 106 6.72 5.39 6.64
CA GLU A 106 6.43 5.39 5.20
C GLU A 106 5.24 6.27 4.88
N ASN A 107 5.32 7.03 3.77
CA ASN A 107 4.16 7.75 3.27
C ASN A 107 4.26 8.05 1.75
N VAL A 108 3.20 8.62 1.18
CA VAL A 108 3.16 9.04 -0.23
C VAL A 108 3.90 10.36 -0.45
N PRO A 109 4.49 10.61 -1.65
CA PRO A 109 5.18 11.87 -1.95
C PRO A 109 4.30 13.12 -1.78
N GLY A 110 2.98 12.98 -1.93
CA GLY A 110 2.02 14.07 -1.69
C GLY A 110 2.08 14.67 -0.28
N MET A 111 2.56 13.91 0.71
CA MET A 111 2.79 14.40 2.07
C MET A 111 3.72 15.63 2.10
N LEU A 112 4.74 15.66 1.24
CA LEU A 112 5.75 16.73 1.23
C LEU A 112 5.18 18.09 0.77
N SER A 113 4.09 18.07 0.00
CA SER A 113 3.40 19.27 -0.51
C SER A 113 2.08 19.56 0.17
N ALA A 114 1.63 18.69 1.09
CA ALA A 114 0.40 18.88 1.83
C ALA A 114 0.56 20.00 2.86
N LYS A 115 -0.40 20.94 2.89
CA LYS A 115 -0.40 22.11 3.78
C LYS A 115 -1.80 22.30 4.38
N PRO A 116 -2.21 21.42 5.33
CA PRO A 116 -3.47 21.62 6.07
C PRO A 116 -3.33 22.82 7.02
N GLY A 117 -4.07 23.89 6.76
CA GLY A 117 -3.87 25.18 7.45
C GLY A 117 -2.60 25.90 6.97
N ASP A 118 -1.82 26.43 7.89
CA ASP A 118 -0.70 27.33 7.57
C ASP A 118 0.68 26.70 7.52
N GLN A 119 0.81 25.42 7.94
CA GLN A 119 2.10 24.72 8.01
C GLN A 119 2.12 23.48 7.14
N PHE A 120 3.24 23.21 6.44
CA PHE A 120 3.41 21.96 5.70
C PHE A 120 3.51 20.76 6.63
N VAL A 121 2.92 19.64 6.21
CA VAL A 121 2.97 18.37 6.97
C VAL A 121 4.40 17.90 7.21
N LYS A 122 5.30 18.07 6.24
CA LYS A 122 6.73 17.72 6.38
C LYS A 122 7.42 18.49 7.52
N ASP A 123 7.07 19.78 7.71
CA ASP A 123 7.66 20.60 8.76
C ASP A 123 7.15 20.17 10.13
N ARG A 124 5.83 19.89 10.24
CA ARG A 124 5.22 19.37 11.47
C ARG A 124 5.79 18.01 11.87
N ILE A 125 6.01 17.12 10.92
CA ILE A 125 6.63 15.81 11.17
C ILE A 125 8.06 16.01 11.69
N TYR A 126 8.84 16.88 11.06
CA TYR A 126 10.20 17.19 11.49
C TYR A 126 10.24 17.73 12.93
N GLU A 127 9.43 18.74 13.22
CA GLU A 127 9.35 19.35 14.55
C GLU A 127 8.89 18.33 15.62
N ALA A 128 7.90 17.50 15.30
CA ALA A 128 7.37 16.50 16.23
C ALA A 128 8.43 15.46 16.62
N PHE A 129 9.20 14.92 15.67
CA PHE A 129 10.27 13.97 15.97
C PHE A 129 11.46 14.62 16.65
N LEU A 130 11.84 15.83 16.24
CA LEU A 130 12.92 16.58 16.90
C LEU A 130 12.60 16.84 18.39
N LYS A 131 11.34 17.17 18.69
CA LYS A 131 10.86 17.43 20.07
C LYS A 131 11.01 16.20 20.98
N ILE A 132 10.80 14.99 20.45
CA ILE A 132 10.93 13.74 21.21
C ILE A 132 12.33 13.11 21.15
N GLY A 133 13.32 13.86 20.66
CA GLY A 133 14.74 13.46 20.72
C GLY A 133 15.25 12.65 19.52
N TYR A 134 14.53 12.67 18.39
CA TYR A 134 14.94 11.97 17.16
C TYR A 134 15.41 12.95 16.09
N GLU A 135 16.42 12.53 15.33
CA GLU A 135 16.87 13.19 14.11
C GLU A 135 16.30 12.46 12.88
N ILE A 136 15.79 13.24 11.94
CA ILE A 136 15.34 12.78 10.62
C ILE A 136 15.90 13.76 9.56
N LYS A 137 15.79 13.42 8.27
CA LYS A 137 16.12 14.35 7.18
C LYS A 137 15.33 15.66 7.33
N LYS A 138 16.00 16.79 7.11
CA LYS A 138 15.37 18.12 7.19
C LYS A 138 14.29 18.28 6.10
N PRO A 139 13.27 19.14 6.33
CA PRO A 139 12.18 19.34 5.38
C PRO A 139 12.59 19.68 3.95
N ASN A 140 13.66 20.46 3.76
CA ASN A 140 14.22 20.79 2.44
C ASN A 140 14.91 19.61 1.75
N GLU A 141 15.40 18.63 2.50
CA GLU A 141 16.07 17.40 2.02
C GLU A 141 15.10 16.23 1.80
N MET A 142 13.84 16.31 2.25
CA MET A 142 12.89 15.20 2.18
C MET A 142 12.51 14.77 0.76
N LYS A 143 12.84 15.55 -0.27
CA LYS A 143 12.69 15.11 -1.67
C LYS A 143 13.70 14.01 -2.04
N GLU A 144 14.86 13.98 -1.40
CA GLU A 144 15.93 13.01 -1.63
C GLU A 144 15.57 11.62 -1.10
N ILE A 145 14.61 11.54 -0.19
CA ILE A 145 14.16 10.27 0.42
C ILE A 145 12.87 9.72 -0.21
N ILE A 146 12.58 10.14 -1.44
CA ILE A 146 11.53 9.53 -2.26
C ILE A 146 12.15 8.36 -3.02
N TYR A 147 11.71 7.16 -2.71
CA TYR A 147 12.16 5.93 -3.34
C TYR A 147 11.05 5.34 -4.23
N SER A 148 11.46 4.71 -5.32
CA SER A 148 10.56 4.02 -6.23
C SER A 148 10.74 2.51 -6.10
N SER A 149 9.64 1.76 -5.97
CA SER A 149 9.71 0.31 -5.72
C SER A 149 10.31 -0.48 -6.88
N ASP A 150 10.20 0.02 -8.12
CA ASP A 150 10.80 -0.60 -9.30
C ASP A 150 12.33 -0.60 -9.30
N ASP A 151 12.97 0.27 -8.50
CA ASP A 151 14.41 0.22 -8.25
C ASP A 151 14.81 -1.01 -7.37
N TYR A 152 13.86 -1.75 -6.80
CA TYR A 152 14.06 -2.84 -5.83
C TYR A 152 13.42 -4.15 -6.28
N GLU A 153 13.50 -4.46 -7.57
CA GLU A 153 12.97 -5.70 -8.16
C GLU A 153 11.47 -5.90 -7.89
N VAL A 154 10.71 -4.80 -7.94
CA VAL A 154 9.25 -4.82 -7.90
C VAL A 154 8.73 -4.45 -9.28
N PRO A 155 7.89 -5.27 -9.93
CA PRO A 155 7.32 -4.98 -11.25
C PRO A 155 6.20 -3.92 -11.18
N GLN A 156 6.43 -2.86 -10.39
CA GLN A 156 5.49 -1.78 -10.16
C GLN A 156 6.21 -0.49 -9.82
N THR A 157 5.89 0.59 -10.53
CA THR A 157 6.35 1.94 -10.18
C THR A 157 5.48 2.50 -9.05
N ARG A 158 6.02 2.49 -7.81
CA ARG A 158 5.35 3.00 -6.62
C ARG A 158 6.31 3.87 -5.82
N LYS A 159 6.11 5.18 -5.89
CA LYS A 159 6.96 6.15 -5.17
C LYS A 159 6.49 6.35 -3.74
N ARG A 160 7.44 6.32 -2.79
CA ARG A 160 7.19 6.52 -1.36
C ARG A 160 8.28 7.37 -0.71
N VAL A 161 7.86 8.18 0.23
CA VAL A 161 8.77 8.87 1.14
C VAL A 161 9.11 7.90 2.26
N ILE A 162 10.39 7.62 2.46
CA ILE A 162 10.89 6.74 3.52
C ILE A 162 11.62 7.60 4.55
N VAL A 163 10.89 8.00 5.59
CA VAL A 163 11.47 8.76 6.70
C VAL A 163 12.09 7.77 7.67
N PHE A 164 13.43 7.77 7.76
CA PHE A 164 14.17 7.07 8.78
C PHE A 164 14.52 8.05 9.90
N GLY A 165 14.24 7.68 11.13
CA GLY A 165 14.54 8.49 12.29
C GLY A 165 15.40 7.72 13.28
N VAL A 166 16.36 8.42 13.86
CA VAL A 166 17.34 7.88 14.83
C VAL A 166 17.40 8.75 16.06
N ARG A 167 17.75 8.18 17.20
CA ARG A 167 18.03 8.95 18.40
C ARG A 167 19.23 9.88 18.16
N LYS A 168 19.25 11.04 18.82
CA LYS A 168 20.29 12.06 18.61
C LYS A 168 21.71 11.56 18.87
N ASP A 169 21.88 10.56 19.71
CA ASP A 169 23.16 9.93 20.01
C ASP A 169 23.70 9.02 18.89
N ASN A 170 22.87 8.72 17.88
CA ASN A 170 23.22 7.85 16.73
C ASN A 170 23.04 8.56 15.38
N LYS A 171 23.37 9.86 15.29
CA LYS A 171 23.11 10.67 14.08
C LYS A 171 23.75 10.11 12.80
N GLU A 172 24.91 9.50 12.90
CA GLU A 172 25.62 8.88 11.77
C GLU A 172 24.80 7.79 11.10
N TRP A 173 23.89 7.13 11.84
CA TRP A 173 23.01 6.11 11.29
C TRP A 173 22.04 6.66 10.26
N LEU A 174 21.67 7.93 10.35
CA LEU A 174 20.80 8.56 9.39
C LEU A 174 21.40 8.54 7.97
N PHE A 175 22.68 8.91 7.85
CA PHE A 175 23.39 8.84 6.58
C PHE A 175 23.59 7.39 6.11
N LYS A 176 24.06 6.53 7.00
CA LYS A 176 24.33 5.12 6.71
C LYS A 176 23.09 4.37 6.21
N PHE A 177 21.92 4.61 6.80
CA PHE A 177 20.68 3.99 6.36
C PHE A 177 20.38 4.32 4.89
N TYR A 178 20.40 5.59 4.51
CA TYR A 178 20.09 5.98 3.14
C TYR A 178 21.16 5.48 2.17
N GLN A 179 22.43 5.52 2.54
CA GLN A 179 23.50 4.92 1.75
C GLN A 179 23.30 3.42 1.55
N ASN A 180 22.97 2.68 2.61
CA ASN A 180 22.67 1.25 2.54
C ASN A 180 21.46 0.97 1.65
N LEU A 181 20.39 1.77 1.76
CA LEU A 181 19.20 1.62 0.94
C LEU A 181 19.50 1.90 -0.54
N ASP A 182 20.28 2.94 -0.85
CA ASP A 182 20.73 3.24 -2.21
C ASP A 182 21.60 2.11 -2.80
N ASN A 183 22.49 1.53 -2.01
CA ASN A 183 23.33 0.41 -2.43
C ASN A 183 22.54 -0.89 -2.69
N LEU A 184 21.31 -1.00 -2.19
CA LEU A 184 20.42 -2.14 -2.43
C LEU A 184 19.55 -1.99 -3.69
N LYS A 185 19.62 -0.85 -4.40
CA LYS A 185 18.95 -0.69 -5.68
C LYS A 185 19.43 -1.72 -6.70
N SER A 186 18.53 -2.28 -7.45
CA SER A 186 18.84 -3.19 -8.55
C SER A 186 19.69 -2.49 -9.61
N LYS A 187 20.68 -3.19 -10.11
CA LYS A 187 21.50 -2.76 -11.27
C LYS A 187 20.86 -3.18 -12.60
N ASN A 188 19.85 -4.05 -12.55
CA ASN A 188 19.12 -4.52 -13.71
C ASN A 188 18.01 -3.53 -14.11
N PRO A 189 17.55 -3.56 -15.36
CA PRO A 189 16.35 -2.84 -15.76
C PRO A 189 15.16 -3.21 -14.87
N PRO A 190 14.19 -2.29 -14.69
CA PRO A 190 12.99 -2.58 -13.91
C PRO A 190 12.23 -3.79 -14.45
N LEU A 191 11.73 -4.64 -13.55
CA LEU A 191 10.87 -5.76 -13.90
C LEU A 191 9.56 -5.25 -14.51
N THR A 192 9.10 -5.93 -15.54
CA THR A 192 7.89 -5.58 -16.29
C THR A 192 6.66 -6.37 -15.82
N VAL A 193 5.49 -5.96 -16.25
CA VAL A 193 4.25 -6.75 -16.08
C VAL A 193 4.40 -8.13 -16.71
N LYS A 194 5.08 -8.25 -17.86
CA LYS A 194 5.31 -9.52 -18.55
C LYS A 194 6.16 -10.47 -17.71
N ASP A 195 7.23 -9.98 -17.10
CA ASP A 195 8.09 -10.78 -16.22
C ASP A 195 7.30 -11.33 -15.02
N ALA A 196 6.40 -10.52 -14.49
CA ALA A 196 5.62 -10.88 -13.31
C ALA A 196 4.45 -11.83 -13.58
N ILE A 197 3.62 -11.53 -14.57
CA ILE A 197 2.33 -12.23 -14.78
C ILE A 197 2.14 -12.83 -16.18
N GLY A 198 3.08 -12.64 -17.11
CA GLY A 198 2.96 -13.13 -18.49
C GLY A 198 2.94 -14.66 -18.64
N HIS A 199 3.43 -15.38 -17.64
CA HIS A 199 3.47 -16.85 -17.59
C HIS A 199 2.25 -17.47 -16.89
N LEU A 200 1.33 -16.64 -16.35
CA LEU A 200 0.17 -17.13 -15.60
C LEU A 200 -0.91 -17.70 -16.51
N PRO A 201 -1.79 -18.56 -15.96
CA PRO A 201 -2.93 -19.10 -16.70
C PRO A 201 -3.82 -18.03 -17.31
N LYS A 202 -4.24 -18.26 -18.57
CA LYS A 202 -5.08 -17.34 -19.32
C LYS A 202 -6.56 -17.63 -19.10
N PHE A 203 -7.36 -16.60 -19.29
CA PHE A 203 -8.81 -16.67 -19.23
C PHE A 203 -9.42 -16.13 -20.52
N ARG A 204 -10.56 -16.68 -20.95
CA ARG A 204 -11.32 -16.10 -22.04
C ARG A 204 -12.73 -15.70 -21.59
N PRO A 205 -13.28 -14.61 -22.12
CA PRO A 205 -14.64 -14.20 -21.82
C PRO A 205 -15.65 -15.23 -22.36
N LEU A 206 -16.67 -15.50 -21.57
CA LEU A 206 -17.81 -16.32 -21.96
C LEU A 206 -18.75 -15.49 -22.84
N LYS A 207 -19.30 -16.11 -23.90
CA LYS A 207 -20.34 -15.47 -24.74
C LYS A 207 -21.58 -15.09 -23.92
N THR A 208 -21.94 -15.94 -22.97
CA THR A 208 -23.03 -15.72 -22.03
C THR A 208 -22.50 -15.99 -20.61
N PRO A 209 -22.63 -15.03 -19.68
CA PRO A 209 -22.24 -15.25 -18.30
C PRO A 209 -22.97 -16.43 -17.67
N LEU A 210 -22.24 -17.18 -16.85
CA LEU A 210 -22.79 -18.32 -16.10
C LEU A 210 -23.01 -17.93 -14.63
N LYS A 211 -23.90 -18.68 -13.96
CA LYS A 211 -24.10 -18.58 -12.52
C LYS A 211 -23.76 -19.92 -11.87
N ILE A 212 -22.68 -19.93 -11.08
CA ILE A 212 -22.20 -21.12 -10.36
C ILE A 212 -22.17 -20.80 -8.86
N ASN A 213 -22.83 -21.63 -8.04
CA ASN A 213 -22.91 -21.43 -6.59
C ASN A 213 -23.32 -20.00 -6.19
N ASN A 214 -24.36 -19.47 -6.82
CA ASN A 214 -24.86 -18.10 -6.66
C ASN A 214 -23.88 -16.97 -7.03
N LYS A 215 -22.74 -17.27 -7.66
CA LYS A 215 -21.78 -16.28 -8.18
C LYS A 215 -21.87 -16.19 -9.69
N ASN A 216 -21.92 -14.96 -10.21
CA ASN A 216 -21.84 -14.73 -11.64
C ASN A 216 -20.38 -14.90 -12.10
N ILE A 217 -20.20 -15.61 -13.21
CA ILE A 217 -18.90 -15.89 -13.85
C ILE A 217 -18.96 -15.39 -15.27
N SER A 218 -17.99 -14.59 -15.66
CA SER A 218 -17.88 -14.00 -17.00
C SER A 218 -16.71 -14.56 -17.82
N HIS A 219 -15.86 -15.38 -17.21
CA HIS A 219 -14.68 -15.95 -17.86
C HIS A 219 -14.53 -17.44 -17.54
N GLU A 220 -13.93 -18.16 -18.46
CA GLU A 220 -13.47 -19.53 -18.23
C GLU A 220 -11.94 -19.60 -18.31
N LEU A 221 -11.37 -20.55 -17.61
CA LEU A 221 -9.94 -20.83 -17.61
C LEU A 221 -9.50 -21.52 -18.91
N ILE A 222 -8.36 -21.12 -19.46
CA ILE A 222 -7.69 -21.83 -20.54
C ILE A 222 -6.51 -22.59 -19.94
N GLY A 223 -6.59 -23.92 -19.97
CA GLY A 223 -5.54 -24.79 -19.41
C GLY A 223 -5.71 -25.04 -17.92
N ALA A 224 -4.61 -25.27 -17.20
CA ALA A 224 -4.58 -25.55 -15.77
C ALA A 224 -4.27 -24.30 -14.94
N ASN A 225 -4.86 -24.22 -13.75
CA ASN A 225 -4.57 -23.16 -12.77
C ASN A 225 -4.34 -23.77 -11.38
N ASN A 226 -3.10 -23.81 -10.95
CA ASN A 226 -2.71 -24.33 -9.64
C ASN A 226 -2.53 -23.19 -8.59
N LEU A 227 -2.86 -21.94 -8.96
CA LEU A 227 -2.71 -20.78 -8.07
C LEU A 227 -4.05 -20.47 -7.39
N THR A 228 -4.01 -20.31 -6.08
CA THR A 228 -5.16 -19.81 -5.32
C THR A 228 -5.44 -18.34 -5.66
N GLN A 229 -6.71 -17.94 -5.58
CA GLN A 229 -7.14 -16.54 -5.80
C GLN A 229 -6.82 -15.97 -7.21
N ASN A 230 -6.60 -16.86 -8.19
CA ASN A 230 -6.33 -16.50 -9.57
C ASN A 230 -7.57 -16.69 -10.44
N PHE A 231 -8.64 -15.94 -10.16
CA PHE A 231 -9.87 -15.91 -10.95
C PHE A 231 -10.27 -14.46 -11.23
N PRO A 232 -10.70 -14.15 -12.48
CA PRO A 232 -11.23 -12.85 -12.84
C PRO A 232 -12.46 -12.49 -12.00
N ARG A 233 -12.60 -11.20 -11.68
CA ARG A 233 -13.87 -10.70 -11.18
C ARG A 233 -14.92 -10.78 -12.28
N TYR A 234 -16.19 -10.82 -11.89
CA TYR A 234 -17.28 -10.73 -12.84
C TYR A 234 -17.28 -9.35 -13.53
N ASN A 235 -17.39 -9.40 -14.85
CA ASN A 235 -17.64 -8.24 -15.69
C ASN A 235 -18.85 -8.54 -16.59
N ASN A 236 -19.75 -7.57 -16.76
CA ASN A 236 -20.86 -7.71 -17.69
C ASN A 236 -20.39 -7.55 -19.15
N LEU A 237 -21.23 -7.91 -20.11
CA LEU A 237 -20.86 -7.89 -21.54
C LEU A 237 -20.44 -6.51 -22.04
N ARG A 238 -21.03 -5.43 -21.52
CA ARG A 238 -20.62 -4.07 -21.87
C ARG A 238 -19.18 -3.81 -21.43
N ASP A 239 -18.85 -4.17 -20.19
CA ASP A 239 -17.54 -3.93 -19.61
C ASP A 239 -16.46 -4.76 -20.31
N LEU A 240 -16.76 -6.00 -20.71
CA LEU A 240 -15.87 -6.83 -21.53
C LEU A 240 -15.53 -6.14 -22.86
N LYS A 241 -16.56 -5.67 -23.60
CA LYS A 241 -16.36 -4.93 -24.87
C LYS A 241 -15.57 -3.63 -24.69
N VAL A 242 -15.77 -2.94 -23.57
CA VAL A 242 -15.01 -1.73 -23.25
C VAL A 242 -13.53 -2.03 -23.06
N MET A 243 -13.20 -3.10 -22.32
CA MET A 243 -11.82 -3.49 -22.06
C MET A 243 -11.11 -3.95 -23.34
N GLU A 244 -11.79 -4.77 -24.15
CA GLU A 244 -11.30 -5.20 -25.46
C GLU A 244 -11.00 -3.99 -26.36
N PHE A 245 -11.99 -3.13 -26.58
CA PHE A 245 -11.85 -1.91 -27.39
C PHE A 245 -10.70 -1.03 -26.90
N TRP A 246 -10.57 -0.85 -25.58
CA TRP A 246 -9.54 -0.01 -24.97
C TRP A 246 -8.13 -0.46 -25.34
N ILE A 247 -7.89 -1.78 -25.31
CA ILE A 247 -6.59 -2.38 -25.62
C ILE A 247 -6.33 -2.34 -27.12
N GLU A 248 -7.29 -2.83 -27.95
CA GLU A 248 -7.15 -2.92 -29.42
C GLU A 248 -6.92 -1.58 -30.08
N ASN A 249 -7.53 -0.52 -29.56
CA ASN A 249 -7.37 0.84 -30.07
C ASN A 249 -6.26 1.63 -29.37
N ASN A 250 -5.43 0.98 -28.54
CA ASN A 250 -4.31 1.60 -27.84
C ASN A 250 -4.71 2.88 -27.08
N MET A 251 -5.87 2.86 -26.43
CA MET A 251 -6.49 4.02 -25.79
C MET A 251 -5.63 4.61 -24.66
N ASN A 252 -4.67 3.87 -24.11
CA ASN A 252 -3.72 4.44 -23.14
C ASN A 252 -2.96 5.64 -23.72
N ASN A 253 -2.68 5.65 -25.02
CA ASN A 253 -1.92 6.70 -25.71
C ASN A 253 -2.81 7.81 -26.28
N SER A 254 -4.13 7.69 -26.24
CA SER A 254 -5.06 8.73 -26.64
C SER A 254 -4.99 9.96 -25.72
N SER A 255 -5.46 11.10 -26.21
CA SER A 255 -5.57 12.32 -25.40
C SER A 255 -6.54 12.16 -24.24
N THR A 256 -6.38 12.98 -23.21
CA THR A 256 -7.33 12.99 -22.07
C THR A 256 -8.74 13.24 -22.53
N LYS A 257 -8.95 14.13 -23.51
CA LYS A 257 -10.27 14.43 -24.06
C LYS A 257 -10.91 13.19 -24.68
N GLU A 258 -10.21 12.49 -25.56
CA GLU A 258 -10.71 11.26 -26.20
C GLU A 258 -11.09 10.19 -25.19
N LYS A 259 -10.28 10.00 -24.13
CA LYS A 259 -10.58 9.08 -23.04
C LYS A 259 -11.86 9.44 -22.27
N LEU A 260 -12.07 10.73 -22.01
CA LEU A 260 -13.25 11.22 -21.32
C LEU A 260 -14.50 11.17 -22.20
N ASP A 261 -14.37 11.50 -23.48
CA ASP A 261 -15.44 11.40 -24.47
C ASP A 261 -15.87 9.94 -24.65
N PHE A 262 -14.92 9.02 -24.73
CA PHE A 262 -15.20 7.58 -24.76
C PHE A 262 -15.96 7.13 -23.50
N TYR A 263 -15.53 7.53 -22.31
CA TYR A 263 -16.23 7.21 -21.07
C TYR A 263 -17.66 7.74 -21.08
N THR A 264 -17.86 8.98 -21.49
CA THR A 264 -19.18 9.61 -21.57
C THR A 264 -20.08 8.90 -22.57
N LYS A 265 -19.55 8.54 -23.75
CA LYS A 265 -20.28 7.80 -24.79
C LYS A 265 -20.77 6.43 -24.27
N ILE A 266 -19.94 5.71 -23.53
CA ILE A 266 -20.27 4.36 -23.04
C ILE A 266 -21.21 4.37 -21.84
N THR A 267 -21.07 5.36 -20.94
CA THR A 267 -21.77 5.33 -19.64
C THR A 267 -22.88 6.36 -19.53
N GLY A 268 -22.93 7.35 -20.42
CA GLY A 268 -23.81 8.51 -20.29
C GLY A 268 -23.41 9.48 -19.16
N LYS A 269 -22.24 9.28 -18.52
CA LYS A 269 -21.80 10.07 -17.35
C LYS A 269 -20.57 10.90 -17.71
N ILE A 270 -20.56 12.14 -17.21
CA ILE A 270 -19.39 13.03 -17.35
C ILE A 270 -18.37 12.71 -16.24
N SER A 271 -17.09 12.73 -16.58
CA SER A 271 -15.98 12.61 -15.63
C SER A 271 -14.87 13.59 -15.95
N ASN A 272 -14.20 14.08 -14.90
CA ASN A 272 -12.99 14.92 -15.03
C ASN A 272 -11.69 14.11 -14.93
N HIS A 273 -11.79 12.79 -14.80
CA HIS A 273 -10.63 11.90 -14.65
C HIS A 273 -10.78 10.66 -15.52
N ASN A 274 -9.67 10.16 -16.02
CA ASN A 274 -9.62 8.88 -16.74
C ASN A 274 -10.16 7.76 -15.84
N LYS A 275 -11.01 6.92 -16.40
CA LYS A 275 -11.66 5.79 -15.72
C LYS A 275 -11.12 4.44 -16.14
N TYR A 276 -10.44 4.38 -17.28
CA TYR A 276 -9.91 3.16 -17.86
C TYR A 276 -8.41 3.28 -18.11
N ARG A 277 -7.68 2.19 -17.85
CA ARG A 277 -6.28 2.02 -18.21
C ARG A 277 -5.95 0.54 -18.24
N ASN A 278 -5.32 0.04 -19.30
CA ASN A 278 -4.72 -1.27 -19.31
C ASN A 278 -3.27 -1.24 -18.81
N LEU A 279 -2.81 -2.33 -18.25
CA LEU A 279 -1.39 -2.58 -18.03
C LEU A 279 -0.69 -2.79 -19.38
N GLU A 280 0.61 -2.59 -19.43
CA GLU A 280 1.44 -2.76 -20.62
C GLU A 280 2.50 -3.82 -20.32
N TRP A 281 2.68 -4.78 -21.24
CA TRP A 281 3.55 -5.92 -21.02
C TRP A 281 5.01 -5.56 -20.74
N ASP A 282 5.52 -4.56 -21.43
CA ASP A 282 6.92 -4.13 -21.47
C ASP A 282 7.25 -3.02 -20.45
N LYS A 283 6.33 -2.72 -19.55
CA LYS A 283 6.50 -1.70 -18.50
C LYS A 283 6.22 -2.27 -17.13
N PRO A 284 6.79 -1.68 -16.05
CA PRO A 284 6.30 -1.89 -14.70
C PRO A 284 4.81 -1.49 -14.58
N SER A 285 4.06 -2.18 -13.74
CA SER A 285 2.69 -1.77 -13.40
C SER A 285 2.69 -0.37 -12.79
N PRO A 286 1.70 0.46 -13.08
CA PRO A 286 1.46 1.65 -12.26
C PRO A 286 1.11 1.26 -10.82
N THR A 287 1.21 2.23 -9.90
CA THR A 287 0.91 2.01 -8.48
C THR A 287 -0.45 1.35 -8.26
N LEU A 288 -0.46 0.14 -7.73
CA LEU A 288 -1.68 -0.52 -7.25
C LEU A 288 -2.21 0.21 -6.02
N VAL A 289 -3.46 0.60 -6.06
CA VAL A 289 -4.13 1.36 -5.01
C VAL A 289 -5.33 0.61 -4.46
N ALA A 290 -5.72 0.90 -3.22
CA ALA A 290 -6.89 0.26 -2.57
C ALA A 290 -8.18 0.40 -3.40
N HIS A 291 -8.30 1.43 -4.23
CA HIS A 291 -9.45 1.66 -5.12
C HIS A 291 -9.65 0.54 -6.17
N LEU A 292 -8.64 -0.30 -6.43
CA LEU A 292 -8.74 -1.52 -7.24
C LEU A 292 -9.88 -2.44 -6.76
N GLN A 293 -10.25 -2.36 -5.48
CA GLN A 293 -11.40 -3.08 -4.91
C GLN A 293 -12.73 -2.80 -5.64
N LYS A 294 -12.95 -1.60 -6.23
CA LYS A 294 -14.23 -1.19 -6.80
C LYS A 294 -14.55 -1.89 -8.12
N ASP A 295 -13.79 -1.59 -9.16
CA ASP A 295 -14.10 -2.07 -10.52
C ASP A 295 -12.89 -2.62 -11.29
N GLY A 296 -11.68 -2.22 -10.94
CA GLY A 296 -10.44 -2.66 -11.59
C GLY A 296 -10.19 -2.07 -12.98
N PHE A 297 -11.00 -1.13 -13.46
CA PHE A 297 -10.87 -0.56 -14.81
C PHE A 297 -9.60 0.27 -15.02
N MET A 298 -8.92 0.66 -13.96
CA MET A 298 -7.60 1.28 -14.04
C MET A 298 -6.46 0.25 -14.10
N PHE A 299 -6.78 -1.06 -14.08
CA PHE A 299 -5.84 -2.17 -14.09
C PHE A 299 -6.36 -3.31 -14.99
N ILE A 300 -6.69 -2.94 -16.25
CA ILE A 300 -7.13 -3.91 -17.25
C ILE A 300 -5.91 -4.76 -17.65
N HIS A 301 -6.10 -6.08 -17.77
CA HIS A 301 -5.06 -7.01 -18.22
C HIS A 301 -4.58 -6.64 -19.64
N PRO A 302 -3.30 -6.79 -19.98
CA PRO A 302 -2.76 -6.32 -21.25
C PRO A 302 -3.32 -7.01 -22.52
N GLU A 303 -3.86 -8.23 -22.41
CA GLU A 303 -4.36 -8.99 -23.56
C GLU A 303 -5.85 -8.70 -23.83
N ALA A 304 -6.16 -8.18 -25.01
CA ALA A 304 -7.52 -7.84 -25.45
C ALA A 304 -8.46 -9.06 -25.44
N ASN A 305 -7.96 -10.22 -25.87
CA ASN A 305 -8.73 -11.47 -25.91
C ASN A 305 -9.13 -12.01 -24.54
N GLN A 306 -8.55 -11.49 -23.44
CA GLN A 306 -8.97 -11.79 -22.08
C GLN A 306 -10.02 -10.80 -21.55
N SER A 307 -10.10 -9.57 -22.06
CA SER A 307 -11.12 -8.54 -21.73
C SER A 307 -11.49 -8.47 -20.25
N ARG A 308 -10.50 -8.37 -19.35
CA ARG A 308 -10.68 -8.40 -17.91
C ARG A 308 -9.75 -7.45 -17.16
N SER A 309 -10.06 -7.14 -15.93
CA SER A 309 -9.07 -6.60 -15.00
C SER A 309 -8.18 -7.70 -14.43
N ILE A 310 -7.07 -7.31 -13.81
CA ILE A 310 -6.17 -8.27 -13.14
C ILE A 310 -6.88 -9.00 -12.00
N THR A 311 -6.46 -10.24 -11.73
CA THR A 311 -6.92 -11.08 -10.62
C THR A 311 -6.27 -10.65 -9.30
N ILE A 312 -6.76 -11.20 -8.17
CA ILE A 312 -6.12 -11.02 -6.84
C ILE A 312 -4.68 -11.52 -6.89
N ARG A 313 -4.45 -12.71 -7.49
CA ARG A 313 -3.12 -13.30 -7.57
C ARG A 313 -2.18 -12.46 -8.42
N GLU A 314 -2.62 -11.98 -9.57
CA GLU A 314 -1.82 -11.08 -10.41
C GLU A 314 -1.46 -9.79 -9.68
N ALA A 315 -2.41 -9.18 -8.99
CA ALA A 315 -2.17 -7.99 -8.17
C ALA A 315 -1.17 -8.27 -7.03
N ALA A 316 -1.26 -9.43 -6.38
CA ALA A 316 -0.34 -9.87 -5.34
C ALA A 316 1.09 -10.06 -5.87
N ILE A 317 1.24 -10.71 -7.03
CA ILE A 317 2.55 -10.91 -7.67
C ILE A 317 3.18 -9.59 -8.08
N LEU A 318 2.40 -8.65 -8.64
CA LEU A 318 2.86 -7.29 -8.95
C LEU A 318 3.30 -6.49 -7.71
N GLN A 319 2.84 -6.87 -6.52
CA GLN A 319 3.28 -6.37 -5.21
C GLN A 319 4.35 -7.26 -4.57
N THR A 320 4.85 -8.25 -5.31
CA THR A 320 5.87 -9.22 -4.87
C THR A 320 5.49 -10.04 -3.62
N PHE A 321 4.19 -10.27 -3.40
CA PHE A 321 3.76 -11.27 -2.40
C PHE A 321 4.15 -12.67 -2.87
N PRO A 322 4.52 -13.58 -1.94
CA PRO A 322 4.77 -14.99 -2.27
C PRO A 322 3.55 -15.64 -2.94
N ASN A 323 3.81 -16.60 -3.83
CA ASN A 323 2.74 -17.28 -4.58
C ASN A 323 1.79 -18.11 -3.70
N ASP A 324 2.23 -18.51 -2.52
CA ASP A 324 1.48 -19.24 -1.50
C ASP A 324 0.82 -18.33 -0.45
N PHE A 325 1.01 -17.02 -0.56
CA PHE A 325 0.36 -16.08 0.36
C PHE A 325 -1.14 -15.99 0.05
N GLU A 326 -1.97 -16.27 1.04
CA GLU A 326 -3.43 -16.19 0.92
C GLU A 326 -4.00 -14.98 1.66
N PHE A 327 -4.84 -14.23 0.96
CA PHE A 327 -5.59 -13.12 1.53
C PHE A 327 -6.93 -13.63 2.07
N ILE A 328 -7.30 -13.19 3.26
CA ILE A 328 -8.56 -13.59 3.91
C ILE A 328 -9.58 -12.45 3.73
N GLY A 329 -10.82 -12.81 3.36
CA GLY A 329 -11.91 -11.86 3.19
C GLY A 329 -12.55 -11.93 1.80
N SER A 330 -13.39 -10.96 1.51
CA SER A 330 -14.01 -10.82 0.19
C SER A 330 -12.99 -10.44 -0.88
N GLN A 331 -13.35 -10.60 -2.16
CA GLN A 331 -12.49 -10.14 -3.26
C GLN A 331 -12.13 -8.66 -3.14
N ALA A 332 -13.08 -7.83 -2.69
CA ALA A 332 -12.84 -6.40 -2.47
C ALA A 332 -11.83 -6.18 -1.33
N ASP A 333 -11.94 -6.92 -0.23
CA ASP A 333 -11.00 -6.83 0.89
C ASP A 333 -9.59 -7.24 0.47
N CYS A 334 -9.46 -8.33 -0.30
CA CYS A 334 -8.17 -8.77 -0.82
C CYS A 334 -7.49 -7.68 -1.67
N PHE A 335 -8.20 -7.08 -2.62
CA PHE A 335 -7.67 -5.97 -3.42
C PHE A 335 -7.33 -4.74 -2.59
N LYS A 336 -8.12 -4.43 -1.56
CA LYS A 336 -7.87 -3.32 -0.65
C LYS A 336 -6.59 -3.55 0.16
N MET A 337 -6.40 -4.77 0.69
CA MET A 337 -5.17 -5.14 1.41
C MET A 337 -3.94 -5.02 0.52
N ILE A 338 -3.99 -5.57 -0.71
CA ILE A 338 -2.88 -5.50 -1.67
C ILE A 338 -2.54 -4.04 -2.01
N GLY A 339 -3.54 -3.22 -2.32
CA GLY A 339 -3.32 -1.82 -2.69
C GLY A 339 -2.76 -0.94 -1.57
N ASN A 340 -3.08 -1.28 -0.30
CA ASN A 340 -2.55 -0.58 0.87
C ASN A 340 -1.14 -1.06 1.27
N ALA A 341 -0.74 -2.25 0.86
CA ALA A 341 0.56 -2.81 1.24
C ALA A 341 1.74 -2.04 0.61
N VAL A 342 2.86 -2.02 1.31
CA VAL A 342 4.17 -1.76 0.73
C VAL A 342 4.62 -3.03 0.00
N PRO A 343 5.13 -2.96 -1.25
CA PRO A 343 5.60 -4.14 -1.95
C PRO A 343 6.63 -4.91 -1.13
N VAL A 344 6.50 -6.25 -1.11
CA VAL A 344 7.27 -7.10 -0.18
C VAL A 344 8.76 -6.97 -0.40
N ASN A 345 9.25 -6.98 -1.65
CA ASN A 345 10.68 -6.81 -1.94
C ASN A 345 11.18 -5.42 -1.53
N PHE A 346 10.38 -4.38 -1.73
CA PHE A 346 10.75 -3.03 -1.29
C PHE A 346 10.85 -2.96 0.23
N ALA A 347 9.85 -3.49 0.96
CA ALA A 347 9.87 -3.55 2.42
C ALA A 347 11.07 -4.37 2.95
N LYS A 348 11.41 -5.49 2.27
CA LYS A 348 12.59 -6.30 2.59
C LYS A 348 13.89 -5.49 2.47
N ASN A 349 14.05 -4.70 1.40
CA ASN A 349 15.26 -3.88 1.22
C ASN A 349 15.34 -2.76 2.26
N ILE A 350 14.22 -2.13 2.63
CA ILE A 350 14.18 -1.18 3.74
C ILE A 350 14.62 -1.86 5.05
N ALA A 351 14.10 -3.04 5.35
CA ALA A 351 14.47 -3.79 6.55
C ALA A 351 15.95 -4.21 6.55
N LEU A 352 16.51 -4.60 5.40
CA LEU A 352 17.94 -4.90 5.27
C LEU A 352 18.82 -3.67 5.50
N ALA A 353 18.40 -2.49 5.01
CA ALA A 353 19.13 -1.26 5.26
C ALA A 353 19.13 -0.89 6.75
N VAL A 354 18.02 -1.11 7.46
CA VAL A 354 17.93 -0.94 8.93
C VAL A 354 18.82 -1.95 9.65
N ALA A 355 18.76 -3.24 9.29
CA ALA A 355 19.55 -4.29 9.91
C ALA A 355 21.05 -3.99 9.84
N LYS A 356 21.57 -3.59 8.67
CA LYS A 356 22.96 -3.19 8.50
C LYS A 356 23.40 -2.07 9.43
N VAL A 357 22.51 -1.09 9.68
CA VAL A 357 22.82 0.02 10.61
C VAL A 357 22.87 -0.47 12.06
N LEU A 358 21.98 -1.41 12.44
CA LEU A 358 21.95 -1.98 13.81
C LEU A 358 23.13 -2.91 14.07
N ASP A 359 23.55 -3.69 13.06
CA ASP A 359 24.67 -4.67 13.18
C ASP A 359 26.03 -3.97 13.35
N GLU A 360 26.22 -2.78 12.81
CA GLU A 360 27.46 -2.00 12.98
C GLU A 360 27.67 -1.48 14.42
N LYS A 361 26.71 -1.69 15.31
CA LYS A 361 26.83 -1.35 16.72
C LYS A 361 27.50 -2.46 17.55
N ASN A 362 27.54 -3.68 17.02
CA ASN A 362 28.12 -4.85 17.68
C ASN A 362 29.52 -5.11 17.14
#